data_61f593d758cf1c07d5639293a39671db
#
_entry.id   61f593d758cf1c07d5639293a39671db
#
_cell.length_a   1.000
_cell.length_b   1.000
_cell.length_c   1.000
_cell.angle_alpha   90.00
_cell.angle_beta   90.00
_cell.angle_gamma   90.00
#
_symmetry.space_group_name_H-M   'P 1'
#
loop_
_entity.id
_entity.type
_entity.pdbx_description
1 polymer ?
#
loop_
_entity_poly.entity_id
_entity_poly.type
_entity_poly.pdbx_seq_one_letter_code
_entity_poly.pdbx_strand_id
1 'polypeptide(L)'
;MIIRLATKMDYKKIACSLNNKHINYITSLHAKNDIENKCLFVVEEEGKIIAQCALVYEEEYNYYAIKRLVVYNQKNCGRGIAQKFISFFCDKNLPALGCTPWVDNIVMKKLLERNGFVYQYTFMENYQFYKKN
;
A
#
# COMPACT_ATOMS: atom_id res chain seq x y z
N MET A 1 0.57 -2.68 17.04
CA MET A 1 0.66 -2.87 15.58
C MET A 1 2.10 -2.88 15.13
N ILE A 2 2.46 -3.89 14.38
CA ILE A 2 3.82 -4.06 13.85
C ILE A 2 3.74 -4.12 12.33
N ILE A 3 4.58 -3.35 11.64
CA ILE A 3 4.74 -3.47 10.18
C ILE A 3 5.97 -4.33 9.93
N ARG A 4 5.79 -5.35 9.10
CA ARG A 4 6.87 -6.25 8.70
C ARG A 4 6.71 -6.73 7.27
N LEU A 5 7.78 -7.27 6.71
CA LEU A 5 7.74 -7.89 5.39
C LEU A 5 6.93 -9.19 5.48
N ALA A 6 6.03 -9.41 4.51
CA ALA A 6 5.28 -10.65 4.42
C ALA A 6 6.19 -11.80 3.95
N THR A 7 5.90 -12.99 4.42
CA THR A 7 6.61 -14.21 4.02
C THR A 7 5.65 -15.20 3.37
N LYS A 8 6.20 -16.28 2.78
CA LYS A 8 5.39 -17.35 2.19
C LYS A 8 4.39 -17.94 3.19
N MET A 9 4.73 -17.94 4.48
CA MET A 9 3.85 -18.47 5.52
C MET A 9 2.61 -17.61 5.75
N ASP A 10 2.66 -16.35 5.35
CA ASP A 10 1.52 -15.44 5.48
C ASP A 10 0.52 -15.56 4.33
N TYR A 11 0.92 -16.17 3.22
CA TYR A 11 0.13 -16.17 1.98
C TYR A 11 -1.30 -16.65 2.17
N LYS A 12 -1.49 -17.76 2.86
CA LYS A 12 -2.82 -18.36 3.04
C LYS A 12 -3.77 -17.41 3.79
N LYS A 13 -3.28 -16.77 4.84
CA LYS A 13 -4.06 -15.79 5.62
C LYS A 13 -4.40 -14.55 4.79
N ILE A 14 -3.43 -14.08 4.02
CA ILE A 14 -3.60 -12.92 3.13
C ILE A 14 -4.62 -13.23 2.05
N ALA A 15 -4.48 -14.38 1.38
CA ALA A 15 -5.40 -14.80 0.32
C ALA A 15 -6.84 -14.92 0.84
N CYS A 16 -7.00 -15.48 2.03
CA CYS A 16 -8.30 -15.60 2.67
C CYS A 16 -8.91 -14.22 2.95
N SER A 17 -8.11 -13.28 3.43
CA SER A 17 -8.56 -11.91 3.71
C SER A 17 -8.95 -11.15 2.44
N LEU A 18 -8.23 -11.36 1.34
CA LEU A 18 -8.51 -10.71 0.05
C LEU A 18 -9.78 -11.24 -0.63
N ASN A 19 -10.27 -12.38 -0.24
CA ASN A 19 -11.54 -12.93 -0.77
C ASN A 19 -12.78 -12.20 -0.22
N ASN A 20 -12.60 -11.16 0.55
CA ASN A 20 -13.69 -10.36 1.09
C ASN A 20 -14.38 -9.56 -0.01
N LYS A 21 -15.73 -9.50 0.02
CA LYS A 21 -16.53 -8.91 -1.07
C LYS A 21 -16.25 -7.44 -1.38
N HIS A 22 -15.77 -6.67 -0.41
CA HIS A 22 -15.46 -5.25 -0.64
C HIS A 22 -14.04 -5.03 -1.16
N ILE A 23 -13.26 -6.11 -1.33
CA ILE A 23 -11.90 -6.04 -1.87
C ILE A 23 -11.92 -6.81 -3.21
N ASN A 24 -12.29 -6.13 -4.29
CA ASN A 24 -12.50 -6.79 -5.58
C ASN A 24 -11.45 -6.47 -6.65
N TYR A 25 -10.53 -5.57 -6.37
CA TYR A 25 -9.53 -5.11 -7.35
C TYR A 25 -8.12 -5.66 -7.08
N ILE A 26 -7.89 -6.25 -5.91
CA ILE A 26 -6.62 -6.88 -5.56
C ILE A 26 -6.86 -8.36 -5.29
N THR A 27 -6.13 -9.21 -5.98
CA THR A 27 -6.31 -10.64 -5.93
C THR A 27 -5.22 -11.35 -5.13
N SER A 28 -5.46 -12.61 -4.80
CA SER A 28 -4.45 -13.46 -4.17
C SER A 28 -3.21 -13.63 -5.06
N LEU A 29 -3.36 -13.55 -6.38
CA LEU A 29 -2.23 -13.62 -7.31
C LEU A 29 -1.32 -12.40 -7.16
N HIS A 30 -1.90 -11.20 -7.00
CA HIS A 30 -1.11 -10.00 -6.69
C HIS A 30 -0.28 -10.21 -5.41
N ALA A 31 -0.92 -10.72 -4.37
CA ALA A 31 -0.25 -10.97 -3.09
C ALA A 31 0.87 -12.00 -3.23
N LYS A 32 0.62 -13.08 -3.96
CA LYS A 32 1.63 -14.11 -4.20
C LYS A 32 2.86 -13.54 -4.89
N ASN A 33 2.66 -12.76 -5.95
CA ASN A 33 3.74 -12.13 -6.69
C ASN A 33 4.52 -11.14 -5.83
N ASP A 34 3.82 -10.32 -5.05
CA ASP A 34 4.44 -9.34 -4.17
C ASP A 34 5.25 -10.00 -3.05
N ILE A 35 4.78 -11.13 -2.52
CA ILE A 35 5.54 -11.92 -1.54
C ILE A 35 6.81 -12.50 -2.17
N GLU A 36 6.69 -13.10 -3.36
CA GLU A 36 7.83 -13.66 -4.08
C GLU A 36 8.88 -12.59 -4.41
N ASN A 37 8.43 -11.40 -4.76
CA ASN A 37 9.31 -10.25 -5.06
C ASN A 37 9.80 -9.53 -3.80
N LYS A 38 9.44 -10.00 -2.62
CA LYS A 38 9.87 -9.44 -1.32
C LYS A 38 9.54 -7.96 -1.18
N CYS A 39 8.37 -7.57 -1.67
CA CYS A 39 7.92 -6.17 -1.63
C CYS A 39 6.57 -5.98 -0.95
N LEU A 40 5.96 -7.03 -0.39
CA LEU A 40 4.70 -6.91 0.34
C LEU A 40 4.96 -6.75 1.83
N PHE A 41 4.41 -5.68 2.41
CA PHE A 41 4.46 -5.43 3.84
C PHE A 41 3.07 -5.63 4.45
N VAL A 42 3.03 -6.08 5.69
CA VAL A 42 1.78 -6.32 6.41
C VAL A 42 1.81 -5.62 7.75
N VAL A 43 0.62 -5.30 8.25
CA VAL A 43 0.42 -4.85 9.63
C VAL A 43 -0.11 -6.04 10.43
N GLU A 44 0.61 -6.38 11.49
CA GLU A 44 0.24 -7.44 12.41
C GLU A 44 -0.17 -6.85 13.75
N GLU A 45 -1.29 -7.32 14.28
CA GLU A 45 -1.81 -6.92 15.58
C GLU A 45 -2.35 -8.13 16.28
N GLU A 46 -1.83 -8.42 17.47
CA GLU A 46 -2.26 -9.57 18.28
C GLU A 46 -2.23 -10.90 17.51
N GLY A 47 -1.16 -11.09 16.72
CA GLY A 47 -0.97 -12.29 15.92
C GLY A 47 -1.82 -12.39 14.65
N LYS A 48 -2.58 -11.34 14.33
CA LYS A 48 -3.42 -11.30 13.13
C LYS A 48 -2.89 -10.27 12.14
N ILE A 49 -2.93 -10.63 10.86
CA ILE A 49 -2.59 -9.70 9.78
C ILE A 49 -3.86 -8.93 9.43
N ILE A 50 -3.84 -7.61 9.58
CA ILE A 50 -5.03 -6.76 9.40
C ILE A 50 -4.97 -5.86 8.17
N ALA A 51 -3.79 -5.72 7.54
CA ALA A 51 -3.62 -4.88 6.36
C ALA A 51 -2.37 -5.26 5.60
N GLN A 52 -2.32 -4.85 4.34
CA GLN A 52 -1.15 -5.04 3.48
C GLN A 52 -0.85 -3.80 2.66
N CYS A 53 0.37 -3.66 2.22
CA CYS A 53 0.77 -2.64 1.25
C CYS A 53 2.07 -3.06 0.57
N ALA A 54 2.13 -2.92 -0.74
CA ALA A 54 3.34 -3.24 -1.50
C ALA A 54 4.19 -1.98 -1.71
N LEU A 55 5.50 -2.16 -1.69
CA LEU A 55 6.47 -1.14 -2.05
C LEU A 55 7.28 -1.68 -3.22
N VAL A 56 6.99 -1.19 -4.42
CA VAL A 56 7.51 -1.74 -5.67
C VAL A 56 8.47 -0.76 -6.32
N TYR A 57 9.69 -1.21 -6.62
CA TYR A 57 10.63 -0.37 -7.37
C TYR A 57 10.23 -0.33 -8.85
N GLU A 58 9.96 0.87 -9.34
CA GLU A 58 9.65 1.12 -10.75
C GLU A 58 10.95 1.52 -11.47
N GLU A 59 11.61 0.52 -12.05
CA GLU A 59 12.93 0.66 -12.65
C GLU A 59 12.96 1.71 -13.77
N GLU A 60 11.94 1.70 -14.62
CA GLU A 60 11.84 2.61 -15.75
C GLU A 60 11.81 4.08 -15.34
N TYR A 61 11.17 4.39 -14.22
CA TYR A 61 10.98 5.76 -13.73
C TYR A 61 11.81 6.09 -12.50
N ASN A 62 12.57 5.13 -12.01
CA ASN A 62 13.51 5.28 -10.89
C ASN A 62 12.87 5.84 -9.61
N TYR A 63 11.76 5.21 -9.18
CA TYR A 63 11.15 5.52 -7.89
C TYR A 63 10.53 4.27 -7.28
N TYR A 64 10.23 4.34 -5.97
CA TYR A 64 9.52 3.27 -5.25
C TYR A 64 8.04 3.62 -5.18
N ALA A 65 7.19 2.75 -5.72
CA ALA A 65 5.75 2.96 -5.77
C ALA A 65 5.06 2.28 -4.58
N ILE A 66 4.22 3.04 -3.89
CA ILE A 66 3.32 2.51 -2.85
C ILE A 66 2.07 2.02 -3.57
N LYS A 67 1.83 0.71 -3.52
CA LYS A 67 0.74 0.07 -4.27
C LYS A 67 -0.05 -0.91 -3.41
N ARG A 68 -1.27 -1.16 -3.83
CA ARG A 68 -2.11 -2.24 -3.28
C ARG A 68 -2.22 -2.18 -1.75
N LEU A 69 -2.47 -0.97 -1.23
CA LEU A 69 -2.74 -0.77 0.18
C LEU A 69 -4.18 -1.21 0.46
N VAL A 70 -4.33 -2.20 1.32
CA VAL A 70 -5.63 -2.75 1.68
C VAL A 70 -5.72 -2.96 3.18
N VAL A 71 -6.78 -2.45 3.78
CA VAL A 71 -7.18 -2.79 5.15
C VAL A 71 -8.28 -3.85 5.02
N TYR A 72 -8.04 -5.06 5.53
CA TYR A 72 -8.87 -6.23 5.22
C TYR A 72 -10.29 -6.20 5.79
N ASN A 73 -10.48 -5.55 6.92
CA ASN A 73 -11.77 -5.51 7.59
C ASN A 73 -12.18 -4.07 7.83
N GLN A 74 -13.43 -3.74 7.53
CA GLN A 74 -13.95 -2.38 7.70
C GLN A 74 -13.81 -1.85 9.12
N LYS A 75 -13.89 -2.71 10.15
CA LYS A 75 -13.69 -2.29 11.54
C LYS A 75 -12.31 -1.70 11.81
N ASN A 76 -11.33 -2.03 10.97
CA ASN A 76 -9.97 -1.51 11.09
C ASN A 76 -9.72 -0.26 10.25
N CYS A 77 -10.68 0.13 9.41
CA CYS A 77 -10.60 1.38 8.66
C CYS A 77 -10.75 2.57 9.62
N GLY A 78 -10.05 3.65 9.34
CA GLY A 78 -10.09 4.83 10.21
C GLY A 78 -9.18 4.75 11.43
N ARG A 79 -8.37 3.71 11.57
CA ARG A 79 -7.42 3.54 12.68
C ARG A 79 -6.02 4.06 12.37
N GLY A 80 -5.84 4.76 11.26
CA GLY A 80 -4.55 5.32 10.88
C GLY A 80 -3.57 4.32 10.28
N ILE A 81 -4.05 3.18 9.76
CA ILE A 81 -3.19 2.14 9.18
C ILE A 81 -2.48 2.63 7.93
N ALA A 82 -3.19 3.35 7.06
CA ALA A 82 -2.57 3.91 5.85
C ALA A 82 -1.45 4.89 6.22
N GLN A 83 -1.68 5.74 7.21
CA GLN A 83 -0.65 6.66 7.71
C GLN A 83 0.56 5.88 8.25
N LYS A 84 0.34 4.77 8.94
CA LYS A 84 1.43 3.92 9.42
C LYS A 84 2.30 3.41 8.28
N PHE A 85 1.70 2.89 7.21
CA PHE A 85 2.45 2.45 6.05
C PHE A 85 3.26 3.59 5.42
N ILE A 86 2.62 4.74 5.22
CA ILE A 86 3.28 5.88 4.59
C ILE A 86 4.46 6.37 5.42
N SER A 87 4.28 6.50 6.73
CA SER A 87 5.38 6.88 7.63
C SER A 87 6.52 5.86 7.60
N PHE A 88 6.17 4.58 7.62
CA PHE A 88 7.14 3.50 7.56
C PHE A 88 7.99 3.57 6.29
N PHE A 89 7.37 3.81 5.14
CA PHE A 89 8.10 3.92 3.88
C PHE A 89 8.91 5.22 3.79
N CYS A 90 8.38 6.32 4.30
CA CYS A 90 9.12 7.58 4.35
C CYS A 90 10.39 7.46 5.20
N ASP A 91 10.33 6.71 6.29
CA ASP A 91 11.47 6.52 7.20
C ASP A 91 12.58 5.63 6.61
N LYS A 92 12.34 4.99 5.47
CA LYS A 92 13.37 4.16 4.82
C LYS A 92 14.45 4.96 4.08
N ASN A 93 14.32 6.27 3.99
CA ASN A 93 15.27 7.13 3.26
C ASN A 93 15.49 6.71 1.80
N LEU A 94 14.42 6.34 1.13
CA LEU A 94 14.46 5.97 -0.28
C LEU A 94 14.66 7.23 -1.15
N PRO A 95 15.32 7.10 -2.32
CA PRO A 95 15.58 8.25 -3.18
C PRO A 95 14.33 8.96 -3.67
N ALA A 96 13.26 8.21 -3.91
CA ALA A 96 11.97 8.79 -4.30
C ALA A 96 10.85 7.80 -4.01
N LEU A 97 9.73 8.32 -3.50
CA LEU A 97 8.49 7.58 -3.28
C LEU A 97 7.40 8.13 -4.18
N GLY A 98 6.55 7.26 -4.71
CA GLY A 98 5.40 7.67 -5.50
C GLY A 98 4.16 6.89 -5.11
N CYS A 99 3.01 7.46 -5.37
CA CYS A 99 1.73 6.82 -5.16
C CYS A 99 0.72 7.35 -6.16
N THR A 100 -0.17 6.48 -6.65
CA THR A 100 -1.10 6.83 -7.71
C THR A 100 -2.54 6.50 -7.28
N PRO A 101 -3.14 7.33 -6.41
CA PRO A 101 -4.53 7.11 -6.02
C PRO A 101 -5.50 7.44 -7.15
N TRP A 102 -6.71 6.88 -7.07
CA TRP A 102 -7.84 7.31 -7.90
C TRP A 102 -8.14 8.78 -7.65
N VAL A 103 -8.59 9.47 -8.70
CA VAL A 103 -8.96 10.89 -8.62
C VAL A 103 -10.01 11.16 -7.52
N ASP A 104 -10.91 10.21 -7.28
CA ASP A 104 -11.98 10.32 -6.29
C ASP A 104 -11.55 9.94 -4.87
N ASN A 105 -10.34 9.42 -4.70
CA ASN A 105 -9.86 9.02 -3.39
C ASN A 105 -9.27 10.22 -2.65
N ILE A 106 -10.14 11.10 -2.19
CA ILE A 106 -9.77 12.35 -1.52
C ILE A 106 -9.02 12.10 -0.22
N VAL A 107 -9.40 11.06 0.52
CA VAL A 107 -8.76 10.72 1.79
C VAL A 107 -7.29 10.39 1.57
N MET A 108 -6.98 9.53 0.59
CA MET A 108 -5.60 9.17 0.29
C MET A 108 -4.80 10.36 -0.24
N LYS A 109 -5.39 11.19 -1.08
CA LYS A 109 -4.70 12.37 -1.61
C LYS A 109 -4.30 13.33 -0.50
N LYS A 110 -5.21 13.61 0.43
CA LYS A 110 -4.92 14.46 1.59
C LYS A 110 -3.84 13.85 2.49
N LEU A 111 -3.88 12.53 2.67
CA LEU A 111 -2.90 11.81 3.45
C LEU A 111 -1.50 11.96 2.83
N LEU A 112 -1.40 11.78 1.52
CA LEU A 112 -0.13 11.95 0.79
C LEU A 112 0.39 13.37 0.92
N GLU A 113 -0.47 14.37 0.71
CA GLU A 113 -0.09 15.78 0.83
C GLU A 113 0.45 16.12 2.23
N ARG A 114 -0.23 15.62 3.27
CA ARG A 114 0.22 15.84 4.66
C ARG A 114 1.58 15.21 4.95
N ASN A 115 1.97 14.19 4.19
CA ASN A 115 3.26 13.52 4.34
C ASN A 115 4.33 14.04 3.37
N GLY A 116 4.06 15.17 2.70
CA GLY A 116 5.05 15.82 1.85
C GLY A 116 5.08 15.35 0.40
N PHE A 117 4.12 14.53 -0.01
CA PHE A 117 3.98 14.15 -1.42
C PHE A 117 3.36 15.31 -2.20
N VAL A 118 3.86 15.54 -3.41
CA VAL A 118 3.42 16.63 -4.27
C VAL A 118 2.77 16.06 -5.54
N TYR A 119 1.59 16.56 -5.86
CA TYR A 119 0.90 16.20 -7.09
C TYR A 119 1.77 16.51 -8.31
N GLN A 120 1.86 15.57 -9.24
CA GLN A 120 2.66 15.71 -10.46
C GLN A 120 1.78 15.87 -11.70
N TYR A 121 0.88 14.90 -11.94
CA TYR A 121 0.01 14.93 -13.13
C TYR A 121 -1.12 13.92 -12.98
N THR A 122 -2.14 14.08 -13.82
CA THR A 122 -3.26 13.15 -13.94
C THR A 122 -3.09 12.34 -15.24
N PHE A 123 -3.32 11.04 -15.16
CA PHE A 123 -3.26 10.20 -16.36
C PHE A 123 -4.47 9.27 -16.42
N MET A 124 -4.82 8.85 -17.64
CA MET A 124 -5.98 7.99 -17.92
C MET A 124 -7.28 8.54 -17.29
N GLU A 125 -7.36 9.86 -17.10
CA GLU A 125 -8.50 10.60 -16.53
C GLU A 125 -8.84 10.25 -15.07
N ASN A 126 -8.43 9.06 -14.60
CA ASN A 126 -8.88 8.49 -13.32
C ASN A 126 -7.80 8.43 -12.25
N TYR A 127 -6.53 8.66 -12.57
CA TYR A 127 -5.41 8.48 -11.65
C TYR A 127 -4.59 9.75 -11.53
N GLN A 128 -4.17 10.06 -10.30
CA GLN A 128 -3.29 11.20 -10.03
C GLN A 128 -1.99 10.72 -9.41
N PHE A 129 -0.87 11.09 -10.00
CA PHE A 129 0.44 10.70 -9.52
C PHE A 129 0.99 11.73 -8.53
N TYR A 130 1.40 11.24 -7.37
CA TYR A 130 2.02 12.02 -6.30
C TYR A 130 3.42 11.49 -6.04
N LYS A 131 4.37 12.38 -5.78
CA LYS A 131 5.76 12.02 -5.59
C LYS A 131 6.37 12.77 -4.41
N LYS A 132 7.26 12.08 -3.71
CA LYS A 132 8.09 12.64 -2.63
C LYS A 132 9.54 12.22 -2.87
N ASN A 133 10.43 13.20 -2.96
CA ASN A 133 11.86 12.97 -3.10
C ASN A 133 12.56 12.97 -1.75
#